data_e35e0a80699983180631d9faaad57502
#
_entry.id   e35e0a80699983180631d9faaad57502
#
_cell.length_a   1.000
_cell.length_b   1.000
_cell.length_c   1.000
_cell.angle_alpha   90.00
_cell.angle_beta   90.00
_cell.angle_gamma   90.00
#
_symmetry.space_group_name_H-M   'P 1'
#
loop_
_entity.id
_entity.type
_entity.pdbx_description
1 polymer ?
#
loop_
_entity_poly.entity_id
_entity_poly.type
_entity_poly.pdbx_seq_one_letter_code
_entity_poly.pdbx_strand_id
1 'polypeptide(L)'
;MVYKPQILTTFKYKLFNMLQKERYYALDVFRGATVALMILVNNPGSWGHIFSPLAHASWHGCTPTDLVFPFFLFAVGNAMAFVMPKFEKGTPTDFWKKVVKRTVLIFLIGLFLNWSPFVKWSDGHLVAKTWENIRILGVLQRIAICYFFASVIVYYGKSKLAFYIGGLILIAYWMLCFLLGTQGHPYSLSGFFGNALDQTILGVNHIYKGEGVPFDPEGLISTIPAIVQVLFGFLVGEYIQAKGKSFEMLAQLLLAGVILVLAGYIWDFSFPINKKIWTSSYVLYTSGLAIITISVLIYLLEFKNSKG
;
A
#
# COMPACT_ATOMS: atom_id res chain seq x y z
N MET A 1 37.05 -33.52 38.08
CA MET A 1 35.61 -33.23 37.88
C MET A 1 35.46 -32.20 36.78
N VAL A 2 35.16 -32.65 35.57
CA VAL A 2 35.04 -31.76 34.39
C VAL A 2 33.56 -31.48 34.16
N TYR A 3 33.17 -30.25 34.39
CA TYR A 3 31.80 -29.79 34.10
C TYR A 3 31.91 -28.53 33.21
N LYS A 4 31.86 -28.70 31.90
CA LYS A 4 31.50 -27.69 30.92
C LYS A 4 31.38 -28.29 29.50
N PRO A 5 30.19 -28.70 29.05
CA PRO A 5 29.82 -28.35 27.66
C PRO A 5 28.36 -27.87 27.46
N GLN A 6 27.46 -27.95 28.47
CA GLN A 6 26.04 -27.63 28.22
C GLN A 6 25.72 -26.15 27.99
N ILE A 7 26.49 -25.23 28.60
CA ILE A 7 26.23 -23.78 28.47
C ILE A 7 26.57 -23.25 27.08
N LEU A 8 27.66 -23.75 26.50
CA LEU A 8 28.11 -23.35 25.15
C LEU A 8 27.20 -23.87 24.02
N THR A 9 26.63 -25.05 24.18
CA THR A 9 25.64 -25.61 23.24
C THR A 9 24.32 -24.86 23.30
N THR A 10 23.85 -24.50 24.48
CA THR A 10 22.61 -23.71 24.66
C THR A 10 22.77 -22.30 24.14
N PHE A 11 23.93 -21.67 24.31
CA PHE A 11 24.22 -20.35 23.77
C PHE A 11 24.36 -20.34 22.24
N LYS A 12 25.04 -21.34 21.66
CA LYS A 12 25.12 -21.57 20.21
C LYS A 12 23.75 -21.86 19.60
N TYR A 13 22.93 -22.67 20.26
CA TYR A 13 21.55 -22.94 19.80
C TYR A 13 20.65 -21.69 19.87
N LYS A 14 20.76 -20.90 20.95
CA LYS A 14 20.05 -19.63 21.07
C LYS A 14 20.54 -18.60 20.06
N LEU A 15 21.85 -18.52 19.81
CA LEU A 15 22.45 -17.64 18.80
C LEU A 15 22.11 -18.10 17.38
N PHE A 16 22.09 -19.41 17.12
CA PHE A 16 21.68 -19.98 15.82
C PHE A 16 20.20 -19.74 15.53
N ASN A 17 19.33 -19.89 16.53
CA ASN A 17 17.90 -19.58 16.40
C ASN A 17 17.62 -18.05 16.30
N MET A 18 18.46 -17.21 16.92
CA MET A 18 18.39 -15.74 16.72
C MET A 18 18.89 -15.31 15.33
N LEU A 19 19.68 -16.13 14.66
CA LEU A 19 20.21 -15.86 13.30
C LEU A 19 19.30 -16.39 12.18
N GLN A 20 18.45 -17.37 12.45
CA GLN A 20 17.36 -17.74 11.54
C GLN A 20 16.21 -16.75 11.74
N LYS A 21 16.16 -15.70 10.89
CA LYS A 21 14.97 -14.87 10.74
C LYS A 21 13.78 -15.79 10.45
N GLU A 22 12.91 -15.97 11.43
CA GLU A 22 11.70 -16.79 11.23
C GLU A 22 10.93 -16.27 10.02
N ARG A 23 10.74 -17.14 9.05
CA ARG A 23 9.88 -16.84 7.91
C ARG A 23 8.42 -16.97 8.35
N TYR A 24 7.66 -15.90 8.17
CA TYR A 24 6.22 -15.91 8.40
C TYR A 24 5.52 -16.29 7.10
N TYR A 25 5.03 -17.49 7.03
CA TYR A 25 4.26 -18.00 5.88
C TYR A 25 2.98 -17.19 5.67
N ALA A 26 2.36 -16.75 6.77
CA ALA A 26 1.18 -15.90 6.77
C ALA A 26 1.34 -14.62 5.91
N LEU A 27 2.53 -14.01 5.89
CA LEU A 27 2.79 -12.81 5.10
C LEU A 27 2.90 -13.12 3.60
N ASP A 28 3.43 -14.29 3.26
CA ASP A 28 3.47 -14.74 1.87
C ASP A 28 2.06 -15.08 1.38
N VAL A 29 1.24 -15.73 2.20
CA VAL A 29 -0.18 -16.00 1.91
C VAL A 29 -0.99 -14.72 1.78
N PHE A 30 -0.80 -13.74 2.66
CA PHE A 30 -1.46 -12.43 2.55
C PHE A 30 -1.17 -11.75 1.20
N ARG A 31 0.09 -11.73 0.76
CA ARG A 31 0.45 -11.18 -0.56
C ARG A 31 -0.17 -11.98 -1.70
N GLY A 32 -0.08 -13.30 -1.64
CA GLY A 32 -0.65 -14.19 -2.66
C GLY A 32 -2.17 -14.04 -2.76
N ALA A 33 -2.87 -14.01 -1.63
CA ALA A 33 -4.32 -13.79 -1.57
C ALA A 33 -4.72 -12.42 -2.14
N THR A 34 -3.94 -11.37 -1.85
CA THR A 34 -4.18 -10.03 -2.40
C THR A 34 -4.03 -10.02 -3.92
N VAL A 35 -3.01 -10.72 -4.46
CA VAL A 35 -2.82 -10.85 -5.92
C VAL A 35 -3.96 -11.67 -6.54
N ALA A 36 -4.36 -12.77 -5.93
CA ALA A 36 -5.47 -13.60 -6.41
C ALA A 36 -6.78 -12.80 -6.45
N LEU A 37 -7.07 -12.03 -5.39
CA LEU A 37 -8.22 -11.15 -5.36
C LEU A 37 -8.12 -10.04 -6.43
N MET A 38 -6.94 -9.47 -6.66
CA MET A 38 -6.71 -8.50 -7.73
C MET A 38 -7.04 -9.07 -9.10
N ILE A 39 -6.63 -10.31 -9.40
CA ILE A 39 -6.95 -10.97 -10.66
C ILE A 39 -8.45 -11.16 -10.79
N LEU A 40 -9.11 -11.62 -9.72
CA LEU A 40 -10.55 -11.85 -9.70
C LEU A 40 -11.35 -10.58 -10.00
N VAL A 41 -11.06 -9.48 -9.29
CA VAL A 41 -11.85 -8.24 -9.40
C VAL A 41 -11.57 -7.45 -10.67
N ASN A 42 -10.42 -7.64 -11.30
CA ASN A 42 -10.07 -6.97 -12.57
C ASN A 42 -10.49 -7.76 -13.82
N ASN A 43 -11.04 -8.95 -13.66
CA ASN A 43 -11.49 -9.79 -14.77
C ASN A 43 -12.93 -10.27 -14.57
N PRO A 44 -13.91 -9.37 -14.42
CA PRO A 44 -15.31 -9.76 -14.39
C PRO A 44 -15.71 -10.26 -15.79
N GLY A 45 -16.58 -11.23 -15.85
CA GLY A 45 -17.11 -11.71 -17.13
C GLY A 45 -17.86 -10.63 -17.91
N SER A 46 -18.48 -9.69 -17.21
CA SER A 46 -19.16 -8.51 -17.77
C SER A 46 -19.10 -7.35 -16.78
N TRP A 47 -18.66 -6.19 -17.26
CA TRP A 47 -18.65 -4.96 -16.46
C TRP A 47 -20.08 -4.40 -16.21
N GLY A 48 -21.04 -4.74 -17.07
CA GLY A 48 -22.44 -4.37 -16.91
C GLY A 48 -23.22 -5.23 -15.90
N HIS A 49 -22.68 -6.42 -15.54
CA HIS A 49 -23.35 -7.38 -14.67
C HIS A 49 -22.37 -7.92 -13.61
N ILE A 50 -21.61 -7.03 -13.00
CA ILE A 50 -20.67 -7.37 -11.93
C ILE A 50 -21.42 -7.64 -10.62
N PHE A 51 -21.01 -8.67 -9.88
CA PHE A 51 -21.53 -8.96 -8.54
C PHE A 51 -21.19 -7.79 -7.58
N SER A 52 -22.19 -7.23 -6.92
CA SER A 52 -22.08 -5.97 -6.18
C SER A 52 -20.88 -5.89 -5.20
N PRO A 53 -20.54 -6.91 -4.39
CA PRO A 53 -19.36 -6.89 -3.53
C PRO A 53 -18.02 -6.84 -4.29
N LEU A 54 -18.01 -7.22 -5.57
CA LEU A 54 -16.84 -7.18 -6.45
C LEU A 54 -16.78 -5.91 -7.32
N ALA A 55 -17.79 -5.04 -7.23
CA ALA A 55 -17.75 -3.71 -7.84
C ALA A 55 -17.03 -2.72 -6.92
N HIS A 56 -16.39 -1.71 -7.51
CA HIS A 56 -15.87 -0.57 -6.74
C HIS A 56 -17.01 0.28 -6.19
N ALA A 57 -16.78 0.93 -5.04
CA ALA A 57 -17.64 2.00 -4.58
C ALA A 57 -17.72 3.09 -5.64
N SER A 58 -18.93 3.63 -5.86
CA SER A 58 -19.16 4.65 -6.90
C SER A 58 -18.30 5.89 -6.68
N TRP A 59 -18.29 6.42 -5.46
CA TRP A 59 -17.40 7.52 -5.05
C TRP A 59 -16.99 7.38 -3.58
N HIS A 60 -17.88 7.60 -2.63
CA HIS A 60 -17.65 7.37 -1.20
C HIS A 60 -17.95 5.92 -0.81
N GLY A 61 -17.28 5.44 0.23
CA GLY A 61 -17.40 4.08 0.73
C GLY A 61 -16.22 3.19 0.38
N CYS A 62 -16.32 1.93 0.78
CA CYS A 62 -15.28 0.91 0.58
C CYS A 62 -15.93 -0.46 0.43
N THR A 63 -15.79 -1.07 -0.72
CA THR A 63 -16.19 -2.47 -0.98
C THR A 63 -15.00 -3.41 -0.79
N PRO A 64 -15.22 -4.73 -0.75
CA PRO A 64 -14.11 -5.69 -0.73
C PRO A 64 -13.10 -5.51 -1.87
N THR A 65 -13.56 -5.11 -3.06
CA THR A 65 -12.71 -4.78 -4.21
C THR A 65 -11.78 -3.60 -3.92
N ASP A 66 -12.25 -2.63 -3.15
CA ASP A 66 -11.46 -1.46 -2.80
C ASP A 66 -10.35 -1.75 -1.78
N LEU A 67 -10.34 -2.92 -1.14
CA LEU A 67 -9.28 -3.36 -0.25
C LEU A 67 -8.04 -3.89 -0.98
N VAL A 68 -8.15 -4.27 -2.25
CA VAL A 68 -7.06 -4.91 -3.00
C VAL A 68 -5.81 -4.02 -3.06
N PHE A 69 -5.97 -2.78 -3.49
CA PHE A 69 -4.82 -1.88 -3.67
C PHE A 69 -4.18 -1.44 -2.35
N PRO A 70 -4.93 -1.00 -1.31
CA PRO A 70 -4.32 -0.67 -0.02
C PRO A 70 -3.66 -1.89 0.65
N PHE A 71 -4.22 -3.09 0.51
CA PHE A 71 -3.60 -4.31 1.02
C PHE A 71 -2.29 -4.61 0.30
N PHE A 72 -2.21 -4.35 -1.01
CA PHE A 72 -0.98 -4.49 -1.75
C PHE A 72 0.10 -3.50 -1.30
N LEU A 73 -0.24 -2.21 -1.12
CA LEU A 73 0.69 -1.21 -0.58
C LEU A 73 1.13 -1.56 0.84
N PHE A 74 0.21 -2.04 1.67
CA PHE A 74 0.52 -2.53 3.01
C PHE A 74 1.50 -3.72 2.95
N ALA A 75 1.29 -4.68 2.06
CA ALA A 75 2.18 -5.83 1.86
C ALA A 75 3.57 -5.41 1.37
N VAL A 76 3.67 -4.36 0.53
CA VAL A 76 4.96 -3.76 0.12
C VAL A 76 5.71 -3.25 1.35
N GLY A 77 5.05 -2.50 2.21
CA GLY A 77 5.63 -1.98 3.45
C GLY A 77 6.07 -3.11 4.40
N ASN A 78 5.20 -4.11 4.56
CA ASN A 78 5.50 -5.27 5.37
C ASN A 78 6.77 -6.01 4.87
N ALA A 79 6.90 -6.22 3.56
CA ALA A 79 8.09 -6.81 2.96
C ALA A 79 9.34 -5.92 3.17
N MET A 80 9.20 -4.59 3.17
CA MET A 80 10.31 -3.67 3.44
C MET A 80 10.90 -3.88 4.83
N ALA A 81 10.11 -4.19 5.85
CA ALA A 81 10.58 -4.44 7.21
C ALA A 81 11.62 -5.57 7.28
N PHE A 82 11.53 -6.55 6.38
CA PHE A 82 12.49 -7.66 6.30
C PHE A 82 13.77 -7.33 5.52
N VAL A 83 13.74 -6.28 4.71
CA VAL A 83 14.86 -5.88 3.84
C VAL A 83 15.65 -4.72 4.44
N MET A 84 15.01 -3.76 5.11
CA MET A 84 15.66 -2.57 5.66
C MET A 84 16.85 -2.83 6.57
N PRO A 85 16.84 -3.83 7.47
CA PRO A 85 18.01 -4.13 8.30
C PRO A 85 19.26 -4.54 7.52
N LYS A 86 19.13 -4.98 6.26
CA LYS A 86 20.27 -5.26 5.38
C LYS A 86 20.93 -3.99 4.88
N PHE A 87 20.14 -2.95 4.62
CA PHE A 87 20.64 -1.65 4.19
C PHE A 87 21.32 -0.89 5.32
N GLU A 88 20.88 -1.07 6.57
CA GLU A 88 21.52 -0.47 7.74
C GLU A 88 22.96 -0.96 7.98
N LYS A 89 23.25 -2.20 7.55
CA LYS A 89 24.59 -2.81 7.61
C LYS A 89 25.44 -2.50 6.39
N GLY A 90 24.85 -1.91 5.34
CA GLY A 90 25.51 -1.57 4.08
C GLY A 90 25.91 -0.10 3.99
N THR A 91 26.32 0.32 2.80
CA THR A 91 26.62 1.72 2.52
C THR A 91 25.35 2.50 2.10
N PRO A 92 25.26 3.82 2.35
CA PRO A 92 24.18 4.64 1.81
C PRO A 92 24.05 4.53 0.28
N THR A 93 25.17 4.36 -0.41
CA THR A 93 25.18 4.18 -1.87
C THR A 93 24.46 2.90 -2.30
N ASP A 94 24.60 1.79 -1.54
CA ASP A 94 23.89 0.54 -1.84
C ASP A 94 22.38 0.68 -1.64
N PHE A 95 21.97 1.42 -0.60
CA PHE A 95 20.57 1.75 -0.38
C PHE A 95 20.00 2.51 -1.58
N TRP A 96 20.63 3.64 -1.95
CA TRP A 96 20.14 4.48 -3.04
C TRP A 96 20.11 3.74 -4.38
N LYS A 97 21.19 3.02 -4.74
CA LYS A 97 21.24 2.24 -5.97
C LYS A 97 20.08 1.25 -6.08
N LYS A 98 19.77 0.51 -4.99
CA LYS A 98 18.72 -0.50 -4.99
C LYS A 98 17.32 0.13 -4.98
N VAL A 99 17.10 1.16 -4.17
CA VAL A 99 15.79 1.80 -4.07
C VAL A 99 15.46 2.52 -5.37
N VAL A 100 16.36 3.35 -5.90
CA VAL A 100 16.13 4.06 -7.16
C VAL A 100 15.95 3.08 -8.32
N LYS A 101 16.83 2.08 -8.46
CA LYS A 101 16.70 1.07 -9.52
C LYS A 101 15.33 0.38 -9.47
N ARG A 102 14.86 -0.02 -8.29
CA ARG A 102 13.56 -0.70 -8.14
C ARG A 102 12.40 0.26 -8.44
N THR A 103 12.46 1.49 -7.97
CA THR A 103 11.46 2.53 -8.23
C THR A 103 11.33 2.79 -9.72
N VAL A 104 12.45 3.07 -10.39
CA VAL A 104 12.47 3.36 -11.83
C VAL A 104 11.97 2.15 -12.63
N LEU A 105 12.40 0.94 -12.28
CA LEU A 105 11.96 -0.28 -12.98
C LEU A 105 10.44 -0.47 -12.87
N ILE A 106 9.86 -0.37 -11.66
CA ILE A 106 8.40 -0.52 -11.47
C ILE A 106 7.64 0.58 -12.21
N PHE A 107 8.14 1.82 -12.15
CA PHE A 107 7.53 2.96 -12.84
C PHE A 107 7.51 2.76 -14.36
N LEU A 108 8.64 2.36 -14.94
CA LEU A 108 8.75 2.13 -16.38
C LEU A 108 7.92 0.93 -16.84
N ILE A 109 7.83 -0.14 -16.06
CA ILE A 109 6.93 -1.26 -16.37
C ILE A 109 5.47 -0.76 -16.37
N GLY A 110 5.08 0.07 -15.40
CA GLY A 110 3.75 0.66 -15.38
C GLY A 110 3.46 1.52 -16.61
N LEU A 111 4.44 2.33 -17.02
CA LEU A 111 4.32 3.16 -18.21
C LEU A 111 4.21 2.33 -19.49
N PHE A 112 5.01 1.27 -19.59
CA PHE A 112 4.92 0.30 -20.69
C PHE A 112 3.53 -0.36 -20.76
N LEU A 113 2.96 -0.75 -19.64
CA LEU A 113 1.61 -1.32 -19.59
C LEU A 113 0.53 -0.30 -19.97
N ASN A 114 0.64 0.95 -19.54
CA ASN A 114 -0.28 2.01 -19.94
C ASN A 114 -0.23 2.28 -21.44
N TRP A 115 0.91 2.07 -22.07
CA TRP A 115 1.09 2.23 -23.51
C TRP A 115 0.60 1.02 -24.31
N SER A 116 0.70 -0.19 -23.77
CA SER A 116 0.22 -1.43 -24.39
C SER A 116 -1.27 -1.29 -24.80
N PRO A 117 -1.69 -1.88 -25.95
CA PRO A 117 -0.97 -2.74 -26.89
C PRO A 117 -0.18 -2.01 -27.99
N PHE A 118 0.18 -0.74 -27.82
CA PHE A 118 0.97 0.12 -28.73
C PHE A 118 0.27 0.51 -30.03
N VAL A 119 -0.85 -0.12 -30.35
CA VAL A 119 -1.67 0.13 -31.54
C VAL A 119 -3.12 0.32 -31.14
N LYS A 120 -3.88 1.06 -31.95
CA LYS A 120 -5.33 1.23 -31.84
C LYS A 120 -5.96 1.17 -33.23
N TRP A 121 -7.22 0.77 -33.29
CA TRP A 121 -8.02 0.91 -34.50
C TRP A 121 -8.45 2.37 -34.64
N SER A 122 -8.22 2.96 -35.82
CA SER A 122 -8.73 4.27 -36.21
C SER A 122 -9.07 4.20 -37.71
N ASP A 123 -10.29 4.60 -38.03
CA ASP A 123 -10.81 4.67 -39.39
C ASP A 123 -10.62 3.37 -40.22
N GLY A 124 -10.82 2.21 -39.56
CA GLY A 124 -10.67 0.90 -40.18
C GLY A 124 -9.22 0.40 -40.37
N HIS A 125 -8.23 1.14 -39.83
CA HIS A 125 -6.81 0.78 -39.90
C HIS A 125 -6.18 0.69 -38.53
N LEU A 126 -5.15 -0.17 -38.39
CA LEU A 126 -4.30 -0.22 -37.21
C LEU A 126 -3.28 0.94 -37.29
N VAL A 127 -3.36 1.87 -36.32
CA VAL A 127 -2.42 2.98 -36.18
C VAL A 127 -1.63 2.86 -34.90
N ALA A 128 -0.39 3.37 -34.89
CA ALA A 128 0.41 3.42 -33.68
C ALA A 128 -0.23 4.35 -32.63
N LYS A 129 -0.20 3.92 -31.37
CA LYS A 129 -0.66 4.71 -30.25
C LYS A 129 0.40 5.76 -29.95
N THR A 130 0.10 7.03 -30.22
CA THR A 130 1.02 8.14 -29.99
C THR A 130 1.22 8.41 -28.51
N TRP A 131 2.39 8.96 -28.13
CA TRP A 131 2.70 9.31 -26.75
C TRP A 131 1.80 10.41 -26.18
N GLU A 132 1.26 11.28 -27.00
CA GLU A 132 0.48 12.46 -26.61
C GLU A 132 -0.72 12.20 -25.70
N ASN A 133 -1.26 10.96 -25.74
CA ASN A 133 -2.45 10.58 -24.98
C ASN A 133 -2.19 9.39 -24.05
N ILE A 134 -0.94 9.10 -23.71
CA ILE A 134 -0.61 8.00 -22.80
C ILE A 134 -0.78 8.47 -21.37
N ARG A 135 -1.56 7.73 -20.58
CA ARG A 135 -1.66 7.94 -19.15
C ARG A 135 -0.29 7.74 -18.49
N ILE A 136 0.21 8.76 -17.77
CA ILE A 136 1.52 8.70 -17.12
C ILE A 136 1.45 7.96 -15.79
N LEU A 137 0.48 8.30 -14.95
CA LEU A 137 0.29 7.65 -13.66
C LEU A 137 -0.63 6.44 -13.77
N GLY A 138 -0.58 5.58 -12.77
CA GLY A 138 -1.38 4.39 -12.65
C GLY A 138 -0.94 3.59 -11.43
N VAL A 139 -1.47 2.39 -11.29
CA VAL A 139 -1.26 1.55 -10.10
C VAL A 139 0.22 1.28 -9.82
N LEU A 140 1.00 0.87 -10.84
CA LEU A 140 2.43 0.56 -10.66
C LEU A 140 3.27 1.81 -10.37
N GLN A 141 2.95 2.93 -11.00
CA GLN A 141 3.64 4.20 -10.76
C GLN A 141 3.39 4.67 -9.32
N ARG A 142 2.15 4.58 -8.82
CA ARG A 142 1.84 4.87 -7.42
C ARG A 142 2.60 3.95 -6.47
N ILE A 143 2.66 2.64 -6.75
CA ILE A 143 3.47 1.69 -5.95
C ILE A 143 4.94 2.12 -5.93
N ALA A 144 5.50 2.49 -7.09
CA ALA A 144 6.89 2.92 -7.19
C ALA A 144 7.17 4.19 -6.36
N ILE A 145 6.30 5.19 -6.46
CA ILE A 145 6.43 6.47 -5.74
C ILE A 145 6.27 6.22 -4.22
N CYS A 146 5.24 5.49 -3.81
CA CYS A 146 5.01 5.16 -2.40
C CYS A 146 6.18 4.36 -1.81
N TYR A 147 6.69 3.37 -2.54
CA TYR A 147 7.87 2.59 -2.14
C TYR A 147 9.10 3.47 -1.97
N PHE A 148 9.34 4.40 -2.90
CA PHE A 148 10.48 5.31 -2.85
C PHE A 148 10.44 6.17 -1.59
N PHE A 149 9.38 6.94 -1.40
CA PHE A 149 9.27 7.85 -0.26
C PHE A 149 9.21 7.12 1.08
N ALA A 150 8.45 6.02 1.18
CA ALA A 150 8.45 5.20 2.38
C ALA A 150 9.83 4.62 2.70
N SER A 151 10.59 4.17 1.69
CA SER A 151 11.96 3.67 1.87
C SER A 151 12.89 4.75 2.43
N VAL A 152 12.81 5.99 1.92
CA VAL A 152 13.60 7.12 2.39
C VAL A 152 13.24 7.47 3.83
N ILE A 153 11.93 7.61 4.13
CA ILE A 153 11.45 7.95 5.47
C ILE A 153 11.92 6.90 6.48
N VAL A 154 11.79 5.62 6.16
CA VAL A 154 12.17 4.53 7.05
C VAL A 154 13.69 4.42 7.22
N TYR A 155 14.45 4.58 6.15
CA TYR A 155 15.90 4.46 6.18
C TYR A 155 16.55 5.52 7.10
N TYR A 156 16.13 6.78 6.98
CA TYR A 156 16.67 7.87 7.78
C TYR A 156 15.94 8.08 9.12
N GLY A 157 14.64 7.85 9.16
CA GLY A 157 13.79 8.18 10.30
C GLY A 157 13.44 7.02 11.22
N LYS A 158 13.71 5.78 10.79
CA LYS A 158 13.30 4.57 11.50
C LYS A 158 11.78 4.57 11.80
N SER A 159 11.31 3.60 12.57
CA SER A 159 9.90 3.42 12.88
C SER A 159 9.26 4.59 13.61
N LYS A 160 10.00 5.19 14.55
CA LYS A 160 9.46 6.30 15.36
C LYS A 160 9.11 7.51 14.49
N LEU A 161 10.04 7.93 13.62
CA LEU A 161 9.79 9.06 12.71
C LEU A 161 8.77 8.69 11.63
N ALA A 162 8.80 7.45 11.12
CA ALA A 162 7.81 6.96 10.16
C ALA A 162 6.37 7.07 10.71
N PHE A 163 6.17 6.73 11.98
CA PHE A 163 4.88 6.88 12.66
C PHE A 163 4.42 8.34 12.74
N TYR A 164 5.29 9.25 13.19
CA TYR A 164 4.94 10.67 13.31
C TYR A 164 4.72 11.34 11.95
N ILE A 165 5.57 11.05 10.97
CA ILE A 165 5.40 11.55 9.60
C ILE A 165 4.10 11.02 9.00
N GLY A 166 3.78 9.73 9.20
CA GLY A 166 2.52 9.16 8.74
C GLY A 166 1.31 9.90 9.31
N GLY A 167 1.28 10.12 10.64
CA GLY A 167 0.22 10.89 11.29
C GLY A 167 0.12 12.33 10.77
N LEU A 168 1.26 13.01 10.62
CA LEU A 168 1.31 14.37 10.07
C LEU A 168 0.78 14.44 8.63
N ILE A 169 1.19 13.49 7.77
CA ILE A 169 0.70 13.41 6.39
C ILE A 169 -0.82 13.27 6.37
N LEU A 170 -1.40 12.37 7.18
CA LEU A 170 -2.84 12.14 7.18
C LEU A 170 -3.63 13.38 7.62
N ILE A 171 -3.18 14.07 8.67
CA ILE A 171 -3.81 15.29 9.17
C ILE A 171 -3.65 16.43 8.15
N ALA A 172 -2.42 16.65 7.66
CA ALA A 172 -2.14 17.71 6.68
C ALA A 172 -2.93 17.50 5.38
N TYR A 173 -3.00 16.27 4.89
CA TYR A 173 -3.77 15.94 3.70
C TYR A 173 -5.26 16.24 3.85
N TRP A 174 -5.86 15.85 4.99
CA TRP A 174 -7.25 16.20 5.29
C TRP A 174 -7.46 17.71 5.33
N MET A 175 -6.59 18.44 6.02
CA MET A 175 -6.65 19.92 6.10
C MET A 175 -6.52 20.56 4.72
N LEU A 176 -5.59 20.09 3.88
CA LEU A 176 -5.43 20.60 2.51
C LEU A 176 -6.66 20.32 1.65
N CYS A 177 -7.25 19.11 1.73
CA CYS A 177 -8.48 18.79 1.02
C CYS A 177 -9.64 19.70 1.44
N PHE A 178 -9.75 19.99 2.75
CA PHE A 178 -10.80 20.84 3.29
C PHE A 178 -10.61 22.32 2.90
N LEU A 179 -9.39 22.84 3.03
CA LEU A 179 -9.12 24.27 2.82
C LEU A 179 -9.01 24.67 1.35
N LEU A 180 -8.46 23.80 0.51
CA LEU A 180 -8.22 24.08 -0.90
C LEU A 180 -9.28 23.48 -1.82
N GLY A 181 -10.14 22.62 -1.31
CA GLY A 181 -11.28 22.07 -2.06
C GLY A 181 -12.38 23.09 -2.27
N THR A 182 -13.26 22.81 -3.22
CA THR A 182 -14.41 23.68 -3.51
C THR A 182 -15.33 23.79 -2.29
N GLN A 183 -15.68 25.00 -1.89
CA GLN A 183 -16.59 25.25 -0.76
C GLN A 183 -17.90 24.47 -0.91
N GLY A 184 -18.34 23.86 0.19
CA GLY A 184 -19.53 23.02 0.23
C GLY A 184 -19.35 21.58 -0.24
N HIS A 185 -18.41 21.31 -1.16
CA HIS A 185 -18.19 19.97 -1.73
C HIS A 185 -16.70 19.61 -1.90
N PRO A 186 -15.82 19.80 -0.89
CA PRO A 186 -14.38 19.69 -1.05
C PRO A 186 -13.88 18.27 -1.39
N TYR A 187 -14.70 17.26 -1.13
CA TYR A 187 -14.38 15.86 -1.33
C TYR A 187 -15.13 15.23 -2.52
N SER A 188 -15.84 16.01 -3.31
CA SER A 188 -16.49 15.54 -4.54
C SER A 188 -15.49 15.42 -5.69
N LEU A 189 -15.88 14.74 -6.77
CA LEU A 189 -15.06 14.59 -7.97
C LEU A 189 -14.64 15.95 -8.57
N SER A 190 -15.55 16.91 -8.59
CA SER A 190 -15.30 18.27 -9.10
C SER A 190 -14.67 19.20 -8.05
N GLY A 191 -14.84 18.90 -6.76
CA GLY A 191 -14.39 19.76 -5.66
C GLY A 191 -13.00 19.40 -5.13
N PHE A 192 -12.47 18.25 -5.48
CA PHE A 192 -11.16 17.82 -5.02
C PHE A 192 -10.02 18.66 -5.61
N PHE A 193 -9.31 19.41 -4.76
CA PHE A 193 -8.25 20.34 -5.19
C PHE A 193 -7.10 19.67 -5.95
N GLY A 194 -6.80 18.40 -5.64
CA GLY A 194 -5.72 17.66 -6.25
C GLY A 194 -5.90 17.44 -7.74
N ASN A 195 -7.16 17.42 -8.23
CA ASN A 195 -7.42 17.24 -9.65
C ASN A 195 -6.84 18.38 -10.51
N ALA A 196 -7.02 19.62 -10.07
CA ALA A 196 -6.48 20.79 -10.78
C ALA A 196 -4.94 20.78 -10.82
N LEU A 197 -4.31 20.38 -9.70
CA LEU A 197 -2.85 20.25 -9.64
C LEU A 197 -2.34 19.13 -10.52
N ASP A 198 -2.97 17.95 -10.49
CA ASP A 198 -2.61 16.82 -11.34
C ASP A 198 -2.74 17.18 -12.84
N GLN A 199 -3.82 17.87 -13.23
CA GLN A 199 -4.01 18.36 -14.60
C GLN A 199 -2.94 19.38 -15.02
N THR A 200 -2.53 20.27 -14.11
CA THR A 200 -1.50 21.28 -14.39
C THR A 200 -0.12 20.64 -14.57
N ILE A 201 0.22 19.64 -13.75
CA ILE A 201 1.55 19.01 -13.73
C ILE A 201 1.69 17.97 -14.85
N LEU A 202 0.67 17.13 -15.03
CA LEU A 202 0.73 16.00 -15.96
C LEU A 202 0.20 16.35 -17.35
N GLY A 203 -0.68 17.34 -17.44
CA GLY A 203 -1.46 17.63 -18.64
C GLY A 203 -2.70 16.76 -18.77
N VAL A 204 -3.82 17.36 -19.21
CA VAL A 204 -5.14 16.70 -19.33
C VAL A 204 -5.12 15.45 -20.21
N ASN A 205 -4.21 15.40 -21.19
CA ASN A 205 -4.09 14.27 -22.10
C ASN A 205 -3.45 13.02 -21.47
N HIS A 206 -2.69 13.20 -20.38
CA HIS A 206 -1.95 12.14 -19.70
C HIS A 206 -2.63 11.63 -18.43
N ILE A 207 -3.88 12.05 -18.20
CA ILE A 207 -4.70 11.70 -17.04
C ILE A 207 -5.77 10.68 -17.44
N TYR A 208 -6.19 9.86 -16.48
CA TYR A 208 -7.30 8.92 -16.63
C TYR A 208 -8.63 9.65 -16.92
N LYS A 209 -9.43 9.10 -17.84
CA LYS A 209 -10.71 9.69 -18.29
C LYS A 209 -11.92 8.79 -18.01
N GLY A 210 -11.75 7.70 -17.29
CA GLY A 210 -12.81 6.72 -17.03
C GLY A 210 -13.90 7.18 -16.05
N GLU A 211 -13.70 8.34 -15.38
CA GLU A 211 -14.70 8.93 -14.47
C GLU A 211 -15.65 9.92 -15.19
N GLY A 212 -15.60 9.97 -16.52
CA GLY A 212 -16.38 10.93 -17.32
C GLY A 212 -15.77 12.32 -17.43
N VAL A 213 -14.79 12.62 -16.58
CA VAL A 213 -13.96 13.84 -16.61
C VAL A 213 -12.48 13.45 -16.46
N PRO A 214 -11.53 14.31 -16.88
CA PRO A 214 -10.11 14.07 -16.64
C PRO A 214 -9.81 14.11 -15.13
N PHE A 215 -9.69 12.93 -14.54
CA PHE A 215 -9.40 12.73 -13.11
C PHE A 215 -8.62 11.45 -12.93
N ASP A 216 -7.47 11.51 -12.26
CA ASP A 216 -6.65 10.32 -12.02
C ASP A 216 -6.79 9.83 -10.57
N PRO A 217 -7.44 8.66 -10.35
CA PRO A 217 -7.49 8.06 -9.01
C PRO A 217 -6.10 7.76 -8.45
N GLU A 218 -5.11 7.56 -9.31
CA GLU A 218 -3.69 7.37 -8.96
C GLU A 218 -2.85 8.64 -9.12
N GLY A 219 -3.49 9.84 -9.06
CA GLY A 219 -2.84 11.14 -9.18
C GLY A 219 -1.72 11.38 -8.15
N LEU A 220 -0.92 12.42 -8.38
CA LEU A 220 0.21 12.76 -7.50
C LEU A 220 -0.26 13.12 -6.09
N ILE A 221 -1.31 13.94 -6.02
CA ILE A 221 -1.79 14.45 -4.74
C ILE A 221 -2.39 13.33 -3.89
N SER A 222 -3.21 12.45 -4.48
CA SER A 222 -3.78 11.29 -3.78
C SER A 222 -2.73 10.19 -3.48
N THR A 223 -1.54 10.28 -4.06
CA THR A 223 -0.41 9.38 -3.73
C THR A 223 0.23 9.73 -2.38
N ILE A 224 0.12 10.98 -1.91
CA ILE A 224 0.70 11.42 -0.63
C ILE A 224 0.19 10.57 0.55
N PRO A 225 -1.13 10.45 0.81
CA PRO A 225 -1.62 9.59 1.88
C PRO A 225 -1.40 8.09 1.59
N ALA A 226 -1.26 7.66 0.33
CA ALA A 226 -0.95 6.29 -0.01
C ALA A 226 0.46 5.84 0.46
N ILE A 227 1.41 6.78 0.63
CA ILE A 227 2.71 6.50 1.25
C ILE A 227 2.52 5.97 2.67
N VAL A 228 1.54 6.51 3.41
CA VAL A 228 1.27 6.11 4.80
C VAL A 228 0.78 4.66 4.88
N GLN A 229 0.07 4.17 3.85
CA GLN A 229 -0.31 2.76 3.76
C GLN A 229 0.93 1.84 3.77
N VAL A 230 1.98 2.22 3.06
CA VAL A 230 3.26 1.50 3.05
C VAL A 230 3.97 1.61 4.39
N LEU A 231 3.94 2.80 5.02
CA LEU A 231 4.53 3.00 6.35
C LEU A 231 3.82 2.15 7.42
N PHE A 232 2.50 2.04 7.41
CA PHE A 232 1.77 1.14 8.32
C PHE A 232 2.17 -0.32 8.11
N GLY A 233 2.27 -0.77 6.85
CA GLY A 233 2.77 -2.11 6.54
C GLY A 233 4.18 -2.36 7.10
N PHE A 234 5.07 -1.38 6.96
CA PHE A 234 6.42 -1.45 7.51
C PHE A 234 6.43 -1.57 9.04
N LEU A 235 5.70 -0.70 9.73
CA LEU A 235 5.61 -0.69 11.20
C LEU A 235 5.09 -2.04 11.74
N VAL A 236 4.07 -2.60 11.10
CA VAL A 236 3.53 -3.91 11.46
C VAL A 236 4.53 -5.04 11.21
N GLY A 237 5.22 -5.01 10.06
CA GLY A 237 6.24 -6.02 9.74
C GLY A 237 7.43 -5.99 10.71
N GLU A 238 7.87 -4.80 11.09
CA GLU A 238 8.91 -4.62 12.11
C GLU A 238 8.45 -5.09 13.49
N TYR A 239 7.22 -4.73 13.88
CA TYR A 239 6.63 -5.16 15.14
C TYR A 239 6.55 -6.70 15.25
N ILE A 240 6.07 -7.38 14.19
CA ILE A 240 6.02 -8.83 14.12
C ILE A 240 7.42 -9.45 14.30
N GLN A 241 8.44 -8.87 13.64
CA GLN A 241 9.82 -9.37 13.79
C GLN A 241 10.41 -9.13 15.18
N ALA A 242 10.07 -8.00 15.81
CA ALA A 242 10.59 -7.65 17.13
C ALA A 242 9.99 -8.50 18.26
N LYS A 243 8.68 -8.80 18.18
CA LYS A 243 7.95 -9.56 19.23
C LYS A 243 8.03 -11.07 19.04
N GLY A 244 8.31 -11.54 17.81
CA GLY A 244 8.26 -12.98 17.49
C GLY A 244 6.84 -13.56 17.59
N LYS A 245 6.74 -14.90 17.45
CA LYS A 245 5.46 -15.62 17.50
C LYS A 245 4.96 -15.76 18.93
N SER A 246 4.03 -14.89 19.34
CA SER A 246 3.39 -14.93 20.64
C SER A 246 1.92 -14.53 20.57
N PHE A 247 1.10 -15.07 21.49
CA PHE A 247 -0.31 -14.65 21.59
C PHE A 247 -0.44 -13.19 22.01
N GLU A 248 0.51 -12.67 22.77
CA GLU A 248 0.58 -11.25 23.12
C GLU A 248 0.72 -10.38 21.88
N MET A 249 1.66 -10.71 20.98
CA MET A 249 1.84 -10.02 19.69
C MET A 249 0.55 -10.06 18.86
N LEU A 250 -0.09 -11.22 18.79
CA LEU A 250 -1.33 -11.39 18.04
C LEU A 250 -2.47 -10.54 18.61
N ALA A 251 -2.64 -10.54 19.95
CA ALA A 251 -3.66 -9.72 20.62
C ALA A 251 -3.43 -8.23 20.40
N GLN A 252 -2.19 -7.76 20.49
CA GLN A 252 -1.83 -6.36 20.29
C GLN A 252 -2.06 -5.94 18.83
N LEU A 253 -1.76 -6.80 17.85
CA LEU A 253 -2.07 -6.52 16.44
C LEU A 253 -3.58 -6.45 16.20
N LEU A 254 -4.36 -7.39 16.71
CA LEU A 254 -5.82 -7.36 16.59
C LEU A 254 -6.41 -6.09 17.21
N LEU A 255 -5.95 -5.73 18.41
CA LEU A 255 -6.39 -4.49 19.07
C LEU A 255 -6.02 -3.25 18.24
N ALA A 256 -4.79 -3.15 17.75
CA ALA A 256 -4.35 -2.06 16.89
C ALA A 256 -5.18 -1.99 15.59
N GLY A 257 -5.46 -3.14 14.97
CA GLY A 257 -6.31 -3.24 13.80
C GLY A 257 -7.73 -2.72 14.05
N VAL A 258 -8.35 -3.14 15.16
CA VAL A 258 -9.70 -2.67 15.54
C VAL A 258 -9.70 -1.17 15.82
N ILE A 259 -8.71 -0.65 16.56
CA ILE A 259 -8.59 0.79 16.82
C ILE A 259 -8.48 1.59 15.53
N LEU A 260 -7.68 1.14 14.56
CA LEU A 260 -7.54 1.83 13.26
C LEU A 260 -8.83 1.77 12.43
N VAL A 261 -9.55 0.64 12.43
CA VAL A 261 -10.86 0.53 11.76
C VAL A 261 -11.84 1.51 12.36
N LEU A 262 -11.96 1.54 13.70
CA LEU A 262 -12.86 2.47 14.40
C LEU A 262 -12.45 3.94 14.17
N ALA A 263 -11.17 4.26 14.23
CA ALA A 263 -10.67 5.60 13.96
C ALA A 263 -10.97 6.05 12.52
N GLY A 264 -10.77 5.18 11.54
CA GLY A 264 -11.12 5.44 10.14
C GLY A 264 -12.62 5.65 9.94
N TYR A 265 -13.44 4.82 10.59
CA TYR A 265 -14.89 4.93 10.55
C TYR A 265 -15.41 6.20 11.25
N ILE A 266 -14.83 6.58 12.38
CA ILE A 266 -15.18 7.85 13.06
C ILE A 266 -14.75 9.04 12.20
N TRP A 267 -13.58 8.97 11.57
CA TRP A 267 -13.12 10.06 10.68
C TRP A 267 -13.96 10.19 9.41
N ASP A 268 -14.64 9.13 8.98
CA ASP A 268 -15.56 9.11 7.83
C ASP A 268 -16.64 10.20 7.92
N PHE A 269 -17.11 10.54 9.12
CA PHE A 269 -18.10 11.61 9.33
C PHE A 269 -17.62 13.01 8.91
N SER A 270 -16.30 13.25 8.90
CA SER A 270 -15.72 14.56 8.54
C SER A 270 -14.84 14.50 7.28
N PHE A 271 -14.30 13.35 6.96
CA PHE A 271 -13.51 13.07 5.77
C PHE A 271 -13.93 11.70 5.21
N PRO A 272 -14.94 11.66 4.32
CA PRO A 272 -15.55 10.43 3.85
C PRO A 272 -14.53 9.41 3.34
N ILE A 273 -14.72 8.15 3.68
CA ILE A 273 -13.90 7.05 3.16
C ILE A 273 -14.02 7.04 1.65
N ASN A 274 -12.91 7.26 0.95
CA ASN A 274 -12.87 7.35 -0.50
C ASN A 274 -11.53 6.86 -1.05
N LYS A 275 -11.60 5.83 -1.87
CA LYS A 275 -10.43 5.25 -2.55
C LYS A 275 -9.87 6.16 -3.63
N LYS A 276 -10.76 6.84 -4.41
CA LYS A 276 -10.35 7.56 -5.61
C LYS A 276 -9.50 8.81 -5.30
N ILE A 277 -9.77 9.45 -4.16
CA ILE A 277 -8.94 10.53 -3.63
C ILE A 277 -8.07 10.09 -2.45
N TRP A 278 -8.06 8.80 -2.10
CA TRP A 278 -7.24 8.16 -1.08
C TRP A 278 -7.28 8.87 0.27
N THR A 279 -8.48 9.08 0.82
CA THR A 279 -8.68 9.85 2.05
C THR A 279 -7.95 9.27 3.26
N SER A 280 -7.65 10.11 4.25
CA SER A 280 -6.97 9.67 5.47
C SER A 280 -7.82 8.66 6.26
N SER A 281 -9.14 8.84 6.28
CA SER A 281 -10.09 7.86 6.84
C SER A 281 -9.99 6.50 6.14
N TYR A 282 -9.90 6.49 4.81
CA TYR A 282 -9.71 5.29 4.02
C TYR A 282 -8.37 4.58 4.36
N VAL A 283 -7.29 5.35 4.52
CA VAL A 283 -5.98 4.79 4.92
C VAL A 283 -6.05 4.10 6.27
N LEU A 284 -6.65 4.73 7.29
CA LEU A 284 -6.79 4.12 8.62
C LEU A 284 -7.69 2.88 8.56
N TYR A 285 -8.86 3.01 7.94
CA TYR A 285 -9.83 1.93 7.82
C TYR A 285 -9.23 0.69 7.14
N THR A 286 -8.61 0.86 5.99
CA THR A 286 -8.05 -0.25 5.21
C THR A 286 -6.76 -0.81 5.82
N SER A 287 -5.94 0.02 6.49
CA SER A 287 -4.79 -0.47 7.26
C SER A 287 -5.24 -1.33 8.44
N GLY A 288 -6.27 -0.90 9.16
CA GLY A 288 -6.85 -1.68 10.25
C GLY A 288 -7.35 -3.05 9.78
N LEU A 289 -8.08 -3.09 8.66
CA LEU A 289 -8.54 -4.34 8.06
C LEU A 289 -7.37 -5.23 7.60
N ALA A 290 -6.30 -4.65 7.04
CA ALA A 290 -5.11 -5.39 6.66
C ALA A 290 -4.43 -6.04 7.87
N ILE A 291 -4.31 -5.30 8.99
CA ILE A 291 -3.73 -5.80 10.25
C ILE A 291 -4.58 -6.94 10.81
N ILE A 292 -5.90 -6.81 10.85
CA ILE A 292 -6.81 -7.86 11.32
C ILE A 292 -6.64 -9.11 10.43
N THR A 293 -6.64 -8.94 9.10
CA THR A 293 -6.48 -10.04 8.14
C THR A 293 -5.15 -10.77 8.34
N ILE A 294 -4.03 -10.04 8.45
CA ILE A 294 -2.72 -10.64 8.73
C ILE A 294 -2.72 -11.36 10.07
N SER A 295 -3.33 -10.80 11.11
CA SER A 295 -3.40 -11.42 12.44
C SER A 295 -4.16 -12.75 12.39
N VAL A 296 -5.28 -12.80 11.67
CA VAL A 296 -6.03 -14.04 11.45
C VAL A 296 -5.19 -15.06 10.69
N LEU A 297 -4.50 -14.66 9.63
CA LEU A 297 -3.60 -15.55 8.88
C LEU A 297 -2.44 -16.06 9.75
N ILE A 298 -1.83 -15.23 10.57
CA ILE A 298 -0.78 -15.65 11.52
C ILE A 298 -1.36 -16.69 12.49
N TYR A 299 -2.54 -16.44 13.06
CA TYR A 299 -3.19 -17.40 13.95
C TYR A 299 -3.41 -18.76 13.26
N LEU A 300 -4.01 -18.76 12.07
CA LEU A 300 -4.34 -20.00 11.36
C LEU A 300 -3.11 -20.76 10.88
N LEU A 301 -2.11 -20.06 10.33
CA LEU A 301 -0.98 -20.67 9.63
C LEU A 301 0.22 -20.93 10.53
N GLU A 302 0.45 -20.07 11.53
CA GLU A 302 1.64 -20.16 12.38
C GLU A 302 1.37 -20.78 13.75
N PHE A 303 0.13 -20.60 14.31
CA PHE A 303 -0.24 -21.17 15.60
C PHE A 303 -1.04 -22.45 15.46
N LYS A 304 -2.06 -22.51 14.60
CA LYS A 304 -2.85 -23.71 14.34
C LYS A 304 -2.18 -24.68 13.36
N ASN A 305 -1.12 -24.21 12.68
CA ASN A 305 -0.37 -24.99 11.69
C ASN A 305 -1.22 -25.57 10.55
N SER A 306 -2.33 -24.89 10.23
CA SER A 306 -3.25 -25.25 9.13
C SER A 306 -2.61 -24.91 7.78
N LYS A 307 -1.52 -25.60 7.47
CA LYS A 307 -0.86 -25.53 6.16
C LYS A 307 -1.44 -26.67 5.34
N GLY A 308 -2.48 -26.37 4.55
CA GLY A 308 -3.10 -27.33 3.65
C GLY A 308 -2.16 -27.82 2.57
#